data_e26209896c9457d32338e4d76ffcdf7b
#
_entry.id   e26209896c9457d32338e4d76ffcdf7b
#
_cell.length_a   1.000
_cell.length_b   1.000
_cell.length_c   1.000
_cell.angle_alpha   90.00
_cell.angle_beta   90.00
_cell.angle_gamma   90.00
#
_symmetry.space_group_name_H-M   'P 1'
#
loop_
_entity.id
_entity.type
_entity.pdbx_description
1 polymer ?
#
loop_
_entity_poly.entity_id
_entity_poly.type
_entity_poly.pdbx_seq_one_letter_code
_entity_poly.pdbx_strand_id
1 'polypeptide(L)'
;KTRSEVLLPLFFFFLFFVFLTLLSLTSSGCSPGWETIKLDDKVAFQSSVYTASGVNYTADRALDGDNTTGSHTVPQPISWWTVDLLGLYEISCISIYNVNQDNIDLRGARILIGNSSERNAADTTECATINTTTKGENNTFNCENGPKWGRYVTVYKNTSGLVILCEVTMKGRKKEPFKLIKENKTWEDALYHCREEHMDLVSILDKETQGWVGLEAQKADTPFVWLGLQYICGFGFWIWVNDQCVFFDQWAPDETRTAVCSTRAAMNTSGNHLWYKKSVYDKYNFICAV
;
A
#
# COMPACT_ATOMS: atom_id res chain seq x y z
N LYS A 1 -51.48 -21.61 54.50
CA LYS A 1 -51.38 -21.61 53.01
C LYS A 1 -50.95 -20.23 52.57
N THR A 2 -49.68 -20.00 52.54
CA THR A 2 -49.03 -18.77 52.14
C THR A 2 -48.43 -18.94 50.77
N ARG A 3 -48.85 -18.12 49.88
CA ARG A 3 -48.37 -17.99 48.51
C ARG A 3 -47.20 -16.99 48.53
N SER A 4 -45.99 -17.42 48.29
CA SER A 4 -44.86 -16.54 48.05
C SER A 4 -44.70 -16.37 46.56
N GLU A 5 -44.96 -15.15 46.09
CA GLU A 5 -44.69 -14.75 44.71
C GLU A 5 -43.21 -14.37 44.55
N VAL A 6 -42.58 -15.00 43.56
CA VAL A 6 -41.21 -14.75 43.15
C VAL A 6 -41.17 -13.48 42.32
N LEU A 7 -40.65 -12.41 42.90
CA LEU A 7 -40.34 -11.15 42.21
C LEU A 7 -38.82 -11.04 42.07
N LEU A 8 -38.25 -11.75 41.07
CA LEU A 8 -36.92 -11.45 40.53
C LEU A 8 -36.82 -12.18 39.19
N PRO A 9 -36.91 -11.49 38.07
CA PRO A 9 -35.71 -11.18 37.29
C PRO A 9 -35.80 -9.93 36.38
N LEU A 10 -36.60 -8.93 36.65
CA LEU A 10 -36.67 -7.75 35.76
C LEU A 10 -35.56 -6.72 35.95
N PHE A 11 -34.83 -6.77 37.07
CA PHE A 11 -33.72 -5.84 37.32
C PHE A 11 -32.40 -6.20 36.61
N PHE A 12 -32.19 -7.47 36.25
CA PHE A 12 -30.98 -7.89 35.56
C PHE A 12 -31.01 -7.61 34.06
N PHE A 13 -32.16 -7.55 33.43
CA PHE A 13 -32.29 -7.24 32.00
C PHE A 13 -32.06 -5.74 31.68
N PHE A 14 -32.40 -4.84 32.60
CA PHE A 14 -32.21 -3.41 32.42
C PHE A 14 -30.73 -2.98 32.56
N LEU A 15 -29.97 -3.65 33.41
CA LEU A 15 -28.54 -3.39 33.57
C LEU A 15 -27.68 -3.94 32.37
N PHE A 16 -28.16 -5.00 31.72
CA PHE A 16 -27.47 -5.53 30.53
C PHE A 16 -27.69 -4.69 29.27
N PHE A 17 -28.87 -4.07 29.14
CA PHE A 17 -29.19 -3.16 28.01
C PHE A 17 -28.50 -1.80 28.14
N VAL A 18 -28.30 -1.29 29.35
CA VAL A 18 -27.57 -0.04 29.59
C VAL A 18 -26.06 -0.20 29.36
N PHE A 19 -25.50 -1.39 29.58
CA PHE A 19 -24.08 -1.66 29.30
C PHE A 19 -23.77 -1.87 27.80
N LEU A 20 -24.75 -2.28 26.99
CA LEU A 20 -24.59 -2.44 25.54
C LEU A 20 -24.72 -1.13 24.74
N THR A 21 -25.27 -0.08 25.32
CA THR A 21 -25.42 1.22 24.64
C THR A 21 -24.29 2.22 24.94
N LEU A 22 -23.33 1.86 25.78
CA LEU A 22 -22.20 2.72 26.17
C LEU A 22 -20.86 2.40 25.44
N LEU A 23 -20.87 1.56 24.41
CA LEU A 23 -19.68 1.17 23.66
C LEU A 23 -19.64 1.72 22.22
N SER A 24 -20.36 2.76 21.92
CA SER A 24 -20.11 3.61 20.74
C SER A 24 -19.45 4.93 21.16
N LEU A 25 -18.37 4.85 21.90
CA LEU A 25 -17.37 5.91 21.87
C LEU A 25 -16.74 5.85 20.48
N THR A 26 -17.25 6.65 19.56
CA THR A 26 -16.55 6.97 18.33
C THR A 26 -15.22 7.60 18.72
N SER A 27 -14.18 6.77 18.80
CA SER A 27 -12.83 7.25 18.91
C SER A 27 -12.57 8.12 17.68
N SER A 28 -12.53 9.43 17.85
CA SER A 28 -12.22 10.39 16.79
C SER A 28 -10.77 10.34 16.32
N GLY A 29 -10.04 9.32 16.73
CA GLY A 29 -8.62 9.12 16.40
C GLY A 29 -8.36 7.78 15.74
N CYS A 30 -7.15 7.63 15.19
CA CYS A 30 -6.68 6.35 14.67
C CYS A 30 -6.64 5.30 15.79
N SER A 31 -6.94 4.06 15.44
CA SER A 31 -6.85 2.93 16.38
C SER A 31 -5.46 2.87 17.06
N PRO A 32 -5.36 2.54 18.35
CA PRO A 32 -4.09 2.45 19.04
C PRO A 32 -3.21 1.34 18.44
N GLY A 33 -1.88 1.51 18.55
CA GLY A 33 -0.90 0.52 18.10
C GLY A 33 -0.41 0.70 16.66
N TRP A 34 -0.83 1.75 15.95
CA TRP A 34 -0.28 2.11 14.64
C TRP A 34 0.74 3.23 14.76
N GLU A 35 1.85 3.10 14.03
CA GLU A 35 2.93 4.09 14.01
C GLU A 35 2.60 5.24 13.04
N THR A 36 3.15 6.43 13.31
CA THR A 36 3.08 7.53 12.37
C THR A 36 4.07 7.27 11.24
N ILE A 37 3.57 7.27 10.01
CA ILE A 37 4.39 7.15 8.79
C ILE A 37 5.13 8.48 8.59
N LYS A 38 6.45 8.44 8.43
CA LYS A 38 7.23 9.64 8.09
C LYS A 38 6.94 10.02 6.65
N LEU A 39 6.57 11.27 6.40
CA LEU A 39 6.21 11.81 5.09
C LEU A 39 7.17 12.87 4.55
N ASP A 40 8.12 13.34 5.35
CA ASP A 40 9.11 14.36 5.01
C ASP A 40 10.07 13.98 3.86
N ASP A 41 10.25 12.68 3.60
CA ASP A 41 11.06 12.13 2.50
C ASP A 41 10.21 11.64 1.31
N LYS A 42 8.89 11.86 1.33
CA LYS A 42 7.96 11.35 0.32
C LYS A 42 7.72 12.36 -0.80
N VAL A 43 7.21 11.88 -1.92
CA VAL A 43 6.97 12.70 -3.10
C VAL A 43 5.46 12.89 -3.27
N ALA A 44 5.01 14.14 -3.26
CA ALA A 44 3.62 14.47 -3.52
C ALA A 44 3.44 15.16 -4.85
N PHE A 45 2.27 14.95 -5.46
CA PHE A 45 1.83 15.60 -6.70
C PHE A 45 0.33 15.83 -6.67
N GLN A 46 -0.12 16.75 -7.51
CA GLN A 46 -1.54 17.15 -7.55
C GLN A 46 -2.00 17.46 -8.96
N SER A 47 -3.31 17.48 -9.17
CA SER A 47 -3.93 17.66 -10.50
C SER A 47 -3.63 19.00 -11.15
N SER A 48 -3.37 20.04 -10.38
CA SER A 48 -3.04 21.39 -10.81
C SER A 48 -2.47 22.20 -9.65
N VAL A 49 -1.73 23.25 -9.92
CA VAL A 49 -1.16 24.15 -8.91
C VAL A 49 -1.83 25.51 -8.98
N TYR A 50 -2.45 25.91 -7.88
CA TYR A 50 -2.92 27.29 -7.73
C TYR A 50 -1.74 28.19 -7.41
N THR A 51 -1.73 29.39 -8.03
CA THR A 51 -0.68 30.40 -7.81
C THR A 51 -1.35 31.72 -7.46
N ALA A 52 -0.94 32.33 -6.36
CA ALA A 52 -1.41 33.65 -5.94
C ALA A 52 -0.26 34.47 -5.33
N SER A 53 -0.20 35.75 -5.65
CA SER A 53 0.81 36.68 -5.10
C SER A 53 2.26 36.17 -5.25
N GLY A 54 2.57 35.44 -6.34
CA GLY A 54 3.89 34.87 -6.58
C GLY A 54 4.21 33.59 -5.80
N VAL A 55 3.23 33.04 -5.04
CA VAL A 55 3.37 31.79 -4.30
C VAL A 55 2.69 30.65 -5.06
N ASN A 56 3.42 29.56 -5.29
CA ASN A 56 2.90 28.32 -5.81
C ASN A 56 2.48 27.41 -4.65
N TYR A 57 1.23 26.97 -4.66
CA TYR A 57 0.69 26.07 -3.63
C TYR A 57 0.85 24.63 -4.09
N THR A 58 2.10 24.16 -4.06
CA THR A 58 2.53 22.83 -4.54
C THR A 58 2.11 21.71 -3.59
N ALA A 59 2.14 20.48 -4.08
CA ALA A 59 1.63 19.30 -3.35
C ALA A 59 2.42 18.99 -2.07
N ASP A 60 3.74 19.24 -2.08
CA ASP A 60 4.66 19.04 -0.96
C ASP A 60 4.33 19.89 0.27
N ARG A 61 3.65 21.03 0.09
CA ARG A 61 3.22 21.90 1.20
C ARG A 61 2.18 21.27 2.13
N ALA A 62 1.62 20.14 1.77
CA ALA A 62 0.77 19.34 2.65
C ALA A 62 1.55 18.28 3.45
N LEU A 63 2.88 18.29 3.37
CA LEU A 63 3.78 17.33 4.02
C LEU A 63 4.95 18.03 4.73
N ASP A 64 4.95 19.37 4.83
CA ASP A 64 6.06 20.17 5.34
C ASP A 64 6.08 20.34 6.87
N GLY A 65 5.07 19.81 7.55
CA GLY A 65 4.91 19.87 9.01
C GLY A 65 4.37 21.22 9.50
N ASP A 66 3.97 22.12 8.60
CA ASP A 66 3.45 23.45 8.90
C ASP A 66 1.98 23.58 8.46
N ASN A 67 1.05 23.47 9.39
CA ASN A 67 -0.38 23.58 9.13
C ASN A 67 -0.85 24.99 8.72
N THR A 68 0.05 25.99 8.71
CA THR A 68 -0.22 27.35 8.21
C THR A 68 0.06 27.47 6.71
N THR A 69 0.73 26.51 6.11
CA THR A 69 0.93 26.38 4.68
C THR A 69 -0.07 25.39 4.08
N GLY A 70 -0.01 25.13 2.80
CA GLY A 70 -0.87 24.08 2.20
C GLY A 70 -0.73 23.96 0.69
N SER A 71 -1.11 22.79 0.21
CA SER A 71 -1.31 22.50 -1.20
C SER A 71 -2.66 23.04 -1.66
N HIS A 72 -2.77 23.46 -2.91
CA HIS A 72 -4.02 24.00 -3.46
C HIS A 72 -4.12 23.73 -4.97
N THR A 73 -5.16 22.98 -5.38
CA THR A 73 -5.49 22.77 -6.78
C THR A 73 -6.38 23.93 -7.29
N VAL A 74 -6.38 24.20 -8.58
CA VAL A 74 -7.39 25.11 -9.16
C VAL A 74 -8.76 24.42 -9.24
N PRO A 75 -9.88 25.16 -9.23
CA PRO A 75 -11.20 24.59 -9.44
C PRO A 75 -11.30 23.92 -10.82
N GLN A 76 -11.66 22.65 -10.83
CA GLN A 76 -11.79 21.83 -12.04
C GLN A 76 -12.75 20.66 -11.82
N PRO A 77 -13.23 19.97 -12.87
CA PRO A 77 -14.18 18.87 -12.73
C PRO A 77 -13.66 17.71 -11.87
N ILE A 78 -12.36 17.44 -11.96
CA ILE A 78 -11.68 16.39 -11.18
C ILE A 78 -10.43 17.00 -10.55
N SER A 79 -10.41 17.08 -9.22
CA SER A 79 -9.28 17.55 -8.44
C SER A 79 -8.73 16.45 -7.56
N TRP A 80 -7.41 16.37 -7.42
CA TRP A 80 -6.77 15.37 -6.59
C TRP A 80 -5.39 15.83 -6.10
N TRP A 81 -5.01 15.25 -4.99
CA TRP A 81 -3.68 15.29 -4.40
C TRP A 81 -3.25 13.85 -4.11
N THR A 82 -1.99 13.50 -4.34
CA THR A 82 -1.45 12.15 -4.15
C THR A 82 -0.07 12.22 -3.55
N VAL A 83 0.24 11.31 -2.62
CA VAL A 83 1.60 11.06 -2.12
C VAL A 83 2.05 9.67 -2.52
N ASP A 84 3.30 9.55 -2.97
CA ASP A 84 4.03 8.31 -3.14
C ASP A 84 4.82 8.01 -1.86
N LEU A 85 4.45 6.95 -1.16
CA LEU A 85 5.10 6.52 0.08
C LEU A 85 6.46 5.84 -0.15
N LEU A 86 6.86 5.65 -1.42
CA LEU A 86 8.12 5.00 -1.83
C LEU A 86 8.29 3.59 -1.26
N GLY A 87 7.21 2.91 -0.94
CA GLY A 87 7.18 1.57 -0.38
C GLY A 87 5.76 1.11 -0.07
N LEU A 88 5.60 -0.17 0.20
CA LEU A 88 4.32 -0.76 0.57
C LEU A 88 4.04 -0.48 2.06
N TYR A 89 2.85 0.02 2.34
CA TYR A 89 2.37 0.27 3.70
C TYR A 89 0.99 -0.35 3.90
N GLU A 90 0.76 -0.84 5.10
CA GLU A 90 -0.56 -1.13 5.64
C GLU A 90 -1.04 0.11 6.38
N ILE A 91 -2.02 0.82 5.83
CA ILE A 91 -2.47 2.14 6.29
C ILE A 91 -3.79 1.97 7.03
N SER A 92 -3.83 2.41 8.29
CA SER A 92 -5.01 2.31 9.16
C SER A 92 -5.89 3.55 9.07
N CYS A 93 -5.27 4.73 9.04
CA CYS A 93 -6.00 6.00 9.02
C CYS A 93 -5.16 7.13 8.44
N ILE A 94 -5.85 8.14 7.96
CA ILE A 94 -5.28 9.38 7.44
C ILE A 94 -5.89 10.55 8.21
N SER A 95 -5.06 11.51 8.62
CA SER A 95 -5.50 12.76 9.23
C SER A 95 -5.15 13.92 8.33
N ILE A 96 -6.09 14.81 8.10
CA ILE A 96 -5.95 15.97 7.23
C ILE A 96 -6.25 17.22 8.06
N TYR A 97 -5.28 18.13 8.14
CA TYR A 97 -5.52 19.47 8.67
C TYR A 97 -6.23 20.30 7.59
N ASN A 98 -7.46 20.70 7.88
CA ASN A 98 -8.29 21.41 6.93
C ASN A 98 -8.09 22.94 7.04
N VAL A 99 -8.12 23.62 5.91
CA VAL A 99 -8.02 25.09 5.88
C VAL A 99 -9.16 25.75 6.69
N ASN A 100 -8.81 26.82 7.41
CA ASN A 100 -9.79 27.57 8.19
C ASN A 100 -10.46 28.68 7.34
N GLN A 101 -11.17 28.27 6.29
CA GLN A 101 -11.91 29.18 5.39
C GLN A 101 -13.32 28.68 5.12
N ASP A 102 -14.27 29.62 5.02
CA ASP A 102 -15.62 29.33 4.61
C ASP A 102 -15.69 28.96 3.12
N ASN A 103 -16.64 28.10 2.77
CA ASN A 103 -16.88 27.62 1.40
C ASN A 103 -15.77 26.75 0.77
N ILE A 104 -14.75 26.37 1.54
CA ILE A 104 -13.74 25.43 1.12
C ILE A 104 -13.91 24.20 2.00
N ASP A 105 -14.37 23.10 1.42
CA ASP A 105 -14.49 21.85 2.13
C ASP A 105 -14.13 20.65 1.22
N LEU A 106 -13.75 19.57 1.87
CA LEU A 106 -13.41 18.32 1.21
C LEU A 106 -14.60 17.36 1.11
N ARG A 107 -15.82 17.77 1.46
CA ARG A 107 -17.00 16.87 1.40
C ARG A 107 -17.16 16.26 0.01
N GLY A 108 -17.45 14.97 -0.01
CA GLY A 108 -17.55 14.17 -1.22
C GLY A 108 -16.21 13.75 -1.82
N ALA A 109 -15.08 14.19 -1.27
CA ALA A 109 -13.79 13.64 -1.66
C ALA A 109 -13.61 12.24 -1.08
N ARG A 110 -12.90 11.38 -1.80
CA ARG A 110 -12.55 10.02 -1.41
C ARG A 110 -11.07 9.91 -1.12
N ILE A 111 -10.73 9.15 -0.12
CA ILE A 111 -9.35 8.77 0.19
C ILE A 111 -9.14 7.38 -0.41
N LEU A 112 -8.25 7.30 -1.39
CA LEU A 112 -7.94 6.10 -2.15
C LEU A 112 -6.53 5.63 -1.83
N ILE A 113 -6.33 4.32 -1.70
CA ILE A 113 -5.04 3.69 -1.44
C ILE A 113 -4.83 2.60 -2.50
N GLY A 114 -3.65 2.56 -3.11
CA GLY A 114 -3.32 1.58 -4.14
C GLY A 114 -1.82 1.54 -4.48
N ASN A 115 -1.46 0.67 -5.43
CA ASN A 115 -0.07 0.45 -5.81
C ASN A 115 0.32 1.14 -7.12
N SER A 116 -0.63 1.81 -7.75
CA SER A 116 -0.43 2.62 -8.94
C SER A 116 -0.74 4.08 -8.66
N SER A 117 -0.03 4.99 -9.31
CA SER A 117 -0.39 6.41 -9.35
C SER A 117 -1.66 6.67 -10.18
N GLU A 118 -2.11 5.68 -10.95
CA GLU A 118 -3.36 5.72 -11.71
C GLU A 118 -4.56 5.40 -10.80
N ARG A 119 -5.46 6.36 -10.65
CA ARG A 119 -6.60 6.30 -9.73
C ARG A 119 -7.70 5.30 -10.11
N ASN A 120 -7.65 4.80 -11.33
CA ASN A 120 -8.57 3.79 -11.85
C ASN A 120 -7.92 2.39 -11.93
N ALA A 121 -6.73 2.22 -11.35
CA ALA A 121 -6.07 0.92 -11.33
C ALA A 121 -6.91 -0.09 -10.54
N ALA A 122 -6.89 -1.33 -10.99
CA ALA A 122 -7.69 -2.41 -10.38
C ALA A 122 -7.34 -2.67 -8.91
N ASP A 123 -6.14 -2.27 -8.49
CA ASP A 123 -5.59 -2.41 -7.14
C ASP A 123 -5.86 -1.20 -6.22
N THR A 124 -6.61 -0.20 -6.71
CA THR A 124 -6.96 0.98 -5.92
C THR A 124 -8.20 0.71 -5.09
N THR A 125 -8.08 0.84 -3.77
CA THR A 125 -9.18 0.65 -2.82
C THR A 125 -9.54 1.96 -2.12
N GLU A 126 -10.83 2.15 -1.83
CA GLU A 126 -11.28 3.27 -1.02
C GLU A 126 -11.01 2.99 0.46
N CYS A 127 -10.32 3.93 1.12
CA CYS A 127 -10.13 3.92 2.56
C CYS A 127 -11.34 4.58 3.26
N ALA A 128 -11.73 5.76 2.80
CA ALA A 128 -12.86 6.49 3.36
C ALA A 128 -13.43 7.52 2.37
N THR A 129 -14.71 7.84 2.52
CA THR A 129 -15.32 9.02 1.92
C THR A 129 -15.39 10.14 2.97
N ILE A 130 -14.97 11.35 2.61
CA ILE A 130 -15.00 12.53 3.47
C ILE A 130 -16.42 13.11 3.48
N ASN A 131 -17.18 12.82 4.53
CA ASN A 131 -18.55 13.29 4.67
C ASN A 131 -18.64 14.64 5.39
N THR A 132 -17.74 14.88 6.34
CA THR A 132 -17.67 16.12 7.14
C THR A 132 -16.21 16.46 7.43
N THR A 133 -15.91 17.76 7.53
CA THR A 133 -14.63 18.27 8.02
C THR A 133 -14.87 19.44 8.97
N THR A 134 -14.05 19.52 10.03
CA THR A 134 -13.95 20.70 10.87
C THR A 134 -12.84 21.59 10.34
N LYS A 135 -13.12 22.86 10.17
CA LYS A 135 -12.18 23.86 9.64
C LYS A 135 -11.13 24.21 10.68
N GLY A 136 -9.90 24.42 10.21
CA GLY A 136 -8.77 24.76 11.08
C GLY A 136 -8.42 23.70 12.10
N GLU A 137 -8.81 22.45 11.86
CA GLU A 137 -8.57 21.33 12.75
C GLU A 137 -8.10 20.08 11.98
N ASN A 138 -7.54 19.15 12.73
CA ASN A 138 -7.15 17.83 12.23
C ASN A 138 -8.38 16.92 12.15
N ASN A 139 -8.70 16.49 10.95
CA ASN A 139 -9.82 15.58 10.68
C ASN A 139 -9.26 14.19 10.38
N THR A 140 -9.61 13.20 11.18
CA THR A 140 -9.09 11.83 11.06
C THR A 140 -10.11 10.92 10.41
N PHE A 141 -9.67 10.19 9.40
CA PHE A 141 -10.44 9.24 8.62
C PHE A 141 -9.85 7.84 8.80
N ASN A 142 -10.58 6.97 9.47
CA ASN A 142 -10.22 5.55 9.57
C ASN A 142 -10.64 4.83 8.29
N CYS A 143 -9.81 3.91 7.81
CA CYS A 143 -10.17 3.11 6.65
C CYS A 143 -11.34 2.18 6.97
N GLU A 144 -12.39 2.26 6.16
CA GLU A 144 -13.56 1.40 6.27
C GLU A 144 -13.19 -0.07 5.99
N ASN A 145 -13.79 -0.98 6.76
CA ASN A 145 -13.49 -2.41 6.68
C ASN A 145 -12.01 -2.77 6.97
N GLY A 146 -11.34 -1.98 7.81
CA GLY A 146 -9.98 -2.21 8.26
C GLY A 146 -8.89 -1.57 7.39
N PRO A 147 -7.62 -1.75 7.78
CA PRO A 147 -6.49 -1.15 7.10
C PRO A 147 -6.42 -1.53 5.62
N LYS A 148 -5.83 -0.66 4.79
CA LYS A 148 -5.63 -0.86 3.36
C LYS A 148 -4.14 -0.92 3.04
N TRP A 149 -3.80 -1.69 2.02
CA TRP A 149 -2.44 -1.85 1.55
C TRP A 149 -2.22 -0.99 0.32
N GLY A 150 -1.10 -0.27 0.27
CA GLY A 150 -0.73 0.49 -0.91
C GLY A 150 0.53 1.32 -0.74
N ARG A 151 1.01 1.82 -1.86
CA ARG A 151 2.13 2.73 -2.00
C ARG A 151 1.67 4.18 -2.16
N TYR A 152 0.53 4.36 -2.84
CA TYR A 152 -0.01 5.68 -3.13
C TYR A 152 -1.24 5.95 -2.28
N VAL A 153 -1.30 7.15 -1.71
CA VAL A 153 -2.50 7.66 -1.02
C VAL A 153 -2.97 8.88 -1.76
N THR A 154 -4.23 8.87 -2.17
CA THR A 154 -4.83 9.93 -2.99
C THR A 154 -6.07 10.49 -2.32
N VAL A 155 -6.14 11.81 -2.17
CA VAL A 155 -7.38 12.54 -1.90
C VAL A 155 -7.96 12.95 -3.25
N TYR A 156 -9.11 12.37 -3.59
CA TYR A 156 -9.71 12.46 -4.92
C TYR A 156 -11.12 13.04 -4.85
N LYS A 157 -11.38 14.11 -5.61
CA LYS A 157 -12.68 14.75 -5.70
C LYS A 157 -13.13 14.79 -7.17
N ASN A 158 -14.20 14.07 -7.47
CA ASN A 158 -14.79 13.97 -8.81
C ASN A 158 -16.04 14.84 -9.01
N THR A 159 -16.33 15.70 -8.06
CA THR A 159 -17.31 16.77 -8.17
C THR A 159 -16.59 18.08 -8.43
N SER A 160 -17.12 18.92 -9.32
CA SER A 160 -16.51 20.22 -9.60
C SER A 160 -16.08 20.94 -8.33
N GLY A 161 -14.81 21.33 -8.25
CA GLY A 161 -14.25 21.97 -7.08
C GLY A 161 -12.73 21.88 -7.02
N LEU A 162 -12.19 22.04 -5.85
CA LEU A 162 -10.77 22.05 -5.59
C LEU A 162 -10.42 21.15 -4.37
N VAL A 163 -9.14 20.83 -4.22
CA VAL A 163 -8.59 20.16 -3.06
C VAL A 163 -7.55 21.08 -2.42
N ILE A 164 -7.74 21.42 -1.14
CA ILE A 164 -6.79 22.16 -0.32
C ILE A 164 -6.48 21.30 0.90
N LEU A 165 -5.19 21.05 1.13
CA LEU A 165 -4.70 20.29 2.29
C LEU A 165 -3.60 21.11 2.94
N CYS A 166 -3.79 21.52 4.21
CA CYS A 166 -2.76 22.26 4.93
C CYS A 166 -1.69 21.30 5.47
N GLU A 167 -2.10 20.15 6.01
CA GLU A 167 -1.16 19.12 6.45
C GLU A 167 -1.83 17.75 6.37
N VAL A 168 -1.07 16.73 6.00
CA VAL A 168 -1.51 15.34 5.95
C VAL A 168 -0.58 14.49 6.80
N THR A 169 -1.17 13.70 7.68
CA THR A 169 -0.46 12.69 8.46
C THR A 169 -1.14 11.34 8.33
N MET A 170 -0.40 10.27 8.50
CA MET A 170 -0.92 8.90 8.33
C MET A 170 -0.39 8.00 9.42
N LYS A 171 -1.21 7.01 9.80
CA LYS A 171 -0.76 5.93 10.66
C LYS A 171 -0.87 4.59 9.94
N GLY A 172 0.22 3.82 10.05
CA GLY A 172 0.35 2.56 9.35
C GLY A 172 1.59 1.81 9.76
N ARG A 173 1.91 0.76 9.01
CA ARG A 173 3.14 -0.03 9.16
C ARG A 173 3.75 -0.25 7.80
N LYS A 174 5.06 -0.05 7.68
CA LYS A 174 5.79 -0.45 6.48
C LYS A 174 5.73 -1.97 6.36
N LYS A 175 5.49 -2.45 5.16
CA LYS A 175 5.50 -3.87 4.83
C LYS A 175 6.68 -4.16 3.91
N GLU A 176 7.42 -5.16 4.27
CA GLU A 176 8.56 -5.65 3.50
C GLU A 176 8.35 -7.15 3.25
N PRO A 177 7.38 -7.52 2.36
CA PRO A 177 7.07 -8.92 2.12
C PRO A 177 8.18 -9.65 1.36
N PHE A 178 9.17 -8.90 0.87
CA PHE A 178 10.29 -9.40 0.10
C PHE A 178 11.59 -8.80 0.63
N LYS A 179 12.63 -9.62 0.66
CA LYS A 179 13.96 -9.23 1.11
C LYS A 179 14.99 -9.57 0.05
N LEU A 180 15.69 -8.54 -0.45
CA LEU A 180 16.85 -8.74 -1.31
C LEU A 180 18.04 -9.21 -0.48
N ILE A 181 18.64 -10.31 -0.89
CA ILE A 181 19.91 -10.82 -0.36
C ILE A 181 21.02 -10.55 -1.37
N LYS A 182 21.99 -9.72 -0.96
CA LYS A 182 23.10 -9.27 -1.80
C LYS A 182 24.30 -10.23 -1.80
N GLU A 183 24.03 -11.49 -1.63
CA GLU A 183 25.01 -12.55 -1.77
C GLU A 183 24.91 -13.17 -3.17
N ASN A 184 26.06 -13.49 -3.77
CA ASN A 184 26.11 -14.12 -5.09
C ASN A 184 26.05 -15.64 -4.92
N LYS A 185 24.86 -16.21 -5.03
CA LYS A 185 24.61 -17.65 -4.90
C LYS A 185 24.11 -18.27 -6.19
N THR A 186 24.33 -19.59 -6.35
CA THR A 186 23.60 -20.38 -7.34
C THR A 186 22.09 -20.39 -6.99
N TRP A 187 21.25 -20.76 -7.93
CA TRP A 187 19.81 -20.79 -7.66
C TRP A 187 19.44 -21.75 -6.51
N GLU A 188 20.10 -22.90 -6.45
CA GLU A 188 19.88 -23.89 -5.40
C GLU A 188 20.33 -23.39 -4.02
N ASP A 189 21.53 -22.81 -3.94
CA ASP A 189 22.05 -22.21 -2.70
C ASP A 189 21.15 -21.04 -2.23
N ALA A 190 20.62 -20.25 -3.17
CA ALA A 190 19.68 -19.16 -2.88
C ALA A 190 18.36 -19.69 -2.33
N LEU A 191 17.82 -20.77 -2.93
CA LEU A 191 16.61 -21.43 -2.46
C LEU A 191 16.77 -21.93 -1.02
N TYR A 192 17.86 -22.63 -0.74
CA TYR A 192 18.15 -23.12 0.62
C TYR A 192 18.31 -21.98 1.61
N HIS A 193 19.04 -20.91 1.25
CA HIS A 193 19.19 -19.75 2.11
C HIS A 193 17.82 -19.11 2.47
N CYS A 194 16.93 -18.92 1.48
CA CYS A 194 15.62 -18.35 1.75
C CYS A 194 14.79 -19.28 2.66
N ARG A 195 14.87 -20.60 2.50
CA ARG A 195 14.14 -21.56 3.32
C ARG A 195 14.65 -21.67 4.75
N GLU A 196 15.94 -21.45 4.95
CA GLU A 196 16.54 -21.47 6.29
C GLU A 196 16.31 -20.17 7.08
N GLU A 197 16.46 -19.02 6.43
CA GLU A 197 16.46 -17.71 7.09
C GLU A 197 15.13 -16.94 6.94
N HIS A 198 14.29 -17.33 5.97
CA HIS A 198 13.05 -16.66 5.57
C HIS A 198 11.95 -17.69 5.28
N MET A 199 11.12 -17.45 4.26
CA MET A 199 10.10 -18.40 3.83
C MET A 199 10.57 -19.24 2.65
N ASP A 200 10.77 -18.59 1.47
CA ASP A 200 11.17 -19.25 0.22
C ASP A 200 11.74 -18.24 -0.75
N LEU A 201 12.34 -18.69 -1.88
CA LEU A 201 12.59 -17.79 -3.01
C LEU A 201 11.27 -17.19 -3.52
N VAL A 202 11.29 -15.92 -3.91
CA VAL A 202 10.09 -15.19 -4.28
C VAL A 202 9.34 -15.84 -5.44
N SER A 203 8.04 -16.05 -5.26
CA SER A 203 7.08 -16.42 -6.31
C SER A 203 6.27 -15.19 -6.72
N ILE A 204 6.16 -14.93 -8.04
CA ILE A 204 5.46 -13.76 -8.58
C ILE A 204 4.19 -14.24 -9.27
N LEU A 205 3.05 -14.04 -8.62
CA LEU A 205 1.78 -14.62 -9.05
C LEU A 205 0.87 -13.61 -9.78
N ASP A 206 1.21 -12.32 -9.67
CA ASP A 206 0.43 -11.22 -10.21
C ASP A 206 1.29 -9.98 -10.51
N LYS A 207 0.69 -9.02 -11.19
CA LYS A 207 1.33 -7.75 -11.58
C LYS A 207 1.75 -6.90 -10.39
N GLU A 208 1.03 -6.97 -9.28
CA GLU A 208 1.32 -6.21 -8.07
C GLU A 208 2.62 -6.73 -7.43
N THR A 209 2.69 -8.03 -7.19
CA THR A 209 3.90 -8.72 -6.71
C THR A 209 5.09 -8.45 -7.63
N GLN A 210 4.89 -8.50 -8.96
CA GLN A 210 5.93 -8.14 -9.95
C GLN A 210 6.48 -6.73 -9.71
N GLY A 211 5.61 -5.77 -9.45
CA GLY A 211 6.02 -4.39 -9.16
C GLY A 211 6.87 -4.28 -7.90
N TRP A 212 6.47 -4.94 -6.82
CA TRP A 212 7.21 -4.92 -5.53
C TRP A 212 8.55 -5.62 -5.63
N VAL A 213 8.59 -6.79 -6.25
CA VAL A 213 9.83 -7.53 -6.48
C VAL A 213 10.77 -6.74 -7.39
N GLY A 214 10.25 -6.05 -8.41
CA GLY A 214 11.02 -5.15 -9.27
C GLY A 214 11.68 -4.00 -8.49
N LEU A 215 10.97 -3.38 -7.54
CA LEU A 215 11.54 -2.33 -6.68
C LEU A 215 12.67 -2.86 -5.78
N GLU A 216 12.54 -4.08 -5.26
CA GLU A 216 13.61 -4.71 -4.50
C GLU A 216 14.79 -5.08 -5.41
N ALA A 217 14.53 -5.59 -6.61
CA ALA A 217 15.55 -5.97 -7.58
C ALA A 217 16.45 -4.79 -8.00
N GLN A 218 15.91 -3.56 -8.08
CA GLN A 218 16.70 -2.36 -8.40
C GLN A 218 17.84 -2.09 -7.43
N LYS A 219 17.77 -2.60 -6.21
CA LYS A 219 18.80 -2.42 -5.18
C LYS A 219 19.92 -3.44 -5.27
N ALA A 220 19.82 -4.42 -6.18
CA ALA A 220 20.80 -5.51 -6.33
C ALA A 220 22.13 -5.03 -6.93
N ASP A 221 23.19 -5.75 -6.60
CA ASP A 221 24.54 -5.50 -7.10
C ASP A 221 24.87 -6.34 -8.34
N THR A 222 23.97 -7.26 -8.74
CA THR A 222 24.09 -8.12 -9.91
C THR A 222 23.08 -7.73 -11.00
N PRO A 223 23.34 -8.01 -12.28
CA PRO A 223 22.43 -7.63 -13.37
C PRO A 223 21.11 -8.41 -13.36
N PHE A 224 21.04 -9.49 -12.59
CA PHE A 224 19.86 -10.32 -12.39
C PHE A 224 19.70 -10.66 -10.91
N VAL A 225 18.47 -10.98 -10.51
CA VAL A 225 18.15 -11.60 -9.21
C VAL A 225 17.42 -12.90 -9.46
N TRP A 226 17.71 -13.94 -8.66
CA TRP A 226 17.00 -15.20 -8.75
C TRP A 226 15.55 -15.07 -8.30
N LEU A 227 14.65 -15.73 -9.04
CA LEU A 227 13.25 -15.94 -8.69
C LEU A 227 13.02 -17.42 -8.31
N GLY A 228 11.99 -17.69 -7.53
CA GLY A 228 11.56 -19.04 -7.17
C GLY A 228 10.87 -19.79 -8.32
N LEU A 229 11.34 -19.65 -9.57
CA LEU A 229 10.69 -20.24 -10.72
C LEU A 229 11.65 -21.23 -11.41
N GLN A 230 11.22 -22.50 -11.50
CA GLN A 230 11.99 -23.61 -12.02
C GLN A 230 11.31 -24.33 -13.17
N TYR A 231 12.11 -24.90 -14.08
CA TYR A 231 11.63 -25.74 -15.17
C TYR A 231 11.68 -27.21 -14.80
N ILE A 232 10.54 -27.89 -14.87
CA ILE A 232 10.43 -29.33 -14.60
C ILE A 232 10.60 -30.09 -15.92
N CYS A 233 11.81 -30.57 -16.18
CA CYS A 233 12.18 -31.20 -17.42
C CYS A 233 11.33 -32.42 -17.80
N GLY A 234 10.99 -33.25 -16.83
CA GLY A 234 10.20 -34.47 -17.10
C GLY A 234 8.81 -34.17 -17.64
N PHE A 235 8.29 -32.99 -17.36
CA PHE A 235 6.95 -32.57 -17.73
C PHE A 235 6.91 -31.38 -18.71
N GLY A 236 8.04 -30.71 -18.93
CA GLY A 236 8.15 -29.63 -19.91
C GLY A 236 7.45 -28.32 -19.54
N PHE A 237 7.29 -28.02 -18.25
CA PHE A 237 6.64 -26.79 -17.79
C PHE A 237 7.41 -26.07 -16.67
N TRP A 238 7.08 -24.80 -16.47
CA TRP A 238 7.57 -23.96 -15.37
C TRP A 238 6.63 -24.02 -14.19
N ILE A 239 7.19 -24.08 -12.98
CA ILE A 239 6.44 -24.08 -11.72
C ILE A 239 7.19 -23.23 -10.67
N TRP A 240 6.45 -22.56 -9.82
CA TRP A 240 6.98 -21.86 -8.68
C TRP A 240 7.40 -22.83 -7.56
N VAL A 241 8.39 -22.44 -6.76
CA VAL A 241 8.91 -23.27 -5.64
C VAL A 241 7.88 -23.53 -4.54
N ASN A 242 6.80 -22.75 -4.51
CA ASN A 242 5.63 -22.93 -3.64
C ASN A 242 4.53 -23.80 -4.29
N ASP A 243 4.86 -24.59 -5.32
CA ASP A 243 3.98 -25.51 -6.06
C ASP A 243 2.83 -24.84 -6.83
N GLN A 244 2.87 -23.52 -7.03
CA GLN A 244 1.85 -22.82 -7.82
C GLN A 244 2.19 -22.79 -9.29
N CYS A 245 1.15 -22.93 -10.13
CA CYS A 245 1.28 -22.81 -11.58
C CYS A 245 1.55 -21.37 -12.00
N VAL A 246 2.17 -21.21 -13.17
CA VAL A 246 2.47 -19.90 -13.75
C VAL A 246 1.25 -19.41 -14.53
N PHE A 247 0.39 -18.61 -13.88
CA PHE A 247 -0.75 -17.92 -14.51
C PHE A 247 -0.42 -16.51 -14.98
N PHE A 248 0.47 -15.83 -14.24
CA PHE A 248 1.06 -14.55 -14.60
C PHE A 248 2.50 -14.79 -15.03
N ASP A 249 2.95 -14.11 -16.08
CA ASP A 249 4.35 -14.13 -16.49
C ASP A 249 4.80 -12.78 -17.07
N GLN A 250 6.11 -12.55 -16.99
CA GLN A 250 6.77 -11.33 -17.46
C GLN A 250 8.09 -11.68 -18.18
N TRP A 251 8.06 -12.74 -18.98
CA TRP A 251 9.23 -13.14 -19.77
C TRP A 251 9.66 -12.07 -20.76
N ALA A 252 10.98 -11.95 -20.97
CA ALA A 252 11.51 -11.11 -22.03
C ALA A 252 10.99 -11.58 -23.40
N PRO A 253 10.76 -10.67 -24.37
CA PRO A 253 10.17 -11.02 -25.67
C PRO A 253 10.92 -12.11 -26.44
N ASP A 254 12.23 -12.19 -26.26
CA ASP A 254 13.09 -13.17 -26.93
C ASP A 254 13.16 -14.53 -26.21
N GLU A 255 12.52 -14.65 -25.05
CA GLU A 255 12.54 -15.86 -24.24
C GLU A 255 11.39 -16.81 -24.64
N THR A 256 11.77 -18.02 -25.07
CA THR A 256 10.80 -19.10 -25.31
C THR A 256 10.36 -19.74 -23.99
N ARG A 257 9.16 -20.34 -23.93
CA ARG A 257 8.72 -21.04 -22.71
C ARG A 257 9.38 -22.39 -22.48
N THR A 258 10.02 -22.94 -23.51
CA THR A 258 10.82 -24.17 -23.38
C THR A 258 12.20 -23.87 -22.82
N ALA A 259 12.72 -24.76 -22.00
CA ALA A 259 14.04 -24.62 -21.39
C ALA A 259 14.76 -25.96 -21.30
N VAL A 260 16.04 -25.94 -21.01
CA VAL A 260 16.81 -27.12 -20.66
C VAL A 260 16.82 -27.32 -19.14
N CYS A 261 17.12 -28.54 -18.68
CA CYS A 261 17.00 -28.92 -17.27
C CYS A 261 17.86 -28.07 -16.31
N SER A 262 18.99 -27.56 -16.80
CA SER A 262 19.92 -26.70 -16.05
C SER A 262 19.54 -25.22 -16.09
N THR A 263 18.25 -24.91 -16.24
CA THR A 263 17.78 -23.53 -16.39
C THR A 263 16.82 -23.15 -15.24
N ARG A 264 16.97 -21.92 -14.76
CA ARG A 264 16.09 -21.28 -13.78
C ARG A 264 15.74 -19.87 -14.23
N ALA A 265 14.70 -19.31 -13.67
CA ALA A 265 14.29 -17.94 -13.99
C ALA A 265 14.98 -16.93 -13.08
N ALA A 266 15.41 -15.83 -13.68
CA ALA A 266 15.92 -14.66 -12.98
C ALA A 266 15.31 -13.39 -13.58
N MET A 267 15.11 -12.38 -12.74
CA MET A 267 14.58 -11.07 -13.11
C MET A 267 15.76 -10.11 -13.39
N ASN A 268 15.66 -9.33 -14.47
CA ASN A 268 16.58 -8.22 -14.73
C ASN A 268 16.39 -7.11 -13.67
N THR A 269 17.49 -6.60 -13.14
CA THR A 269 17.48 -5.58 -12.07
C THR A 269 17.27 -4.16 -12.58
N SER A 270 17.19 -3.96 -13.89
CA SER A 270 17.00 -2.66 -14.54
C SER A 270 15.90 -2.71 -15.59
N GLY A 271 15.46 -1.56 -16.07
CA GLY A 271 14.44 -1.45 -17.12
C GLY A 271 13.06 -1.94 -16.64
N ASN A 272 12.45 -2.84 -17.41
CA ASN A 272 11.08 -3.33 -17.17
C ASN A 272 11.03 -4.57 -16.26
N HIS A 273 12.13 -4.97 -15.62
CA HIS A 273 12.19 -6.12 -14.71
C HIS A 273 11.64 -7.41 -15.33
N LEU A 274 12.04 -7.67 -16.59
CA LEU A 274 11.60 -8.87 -17.31
C LEU A 274 12.34 -10.11 -16.80
N TRP A 275 11.73 -11.27 -17.02
CA TRP A 275 12.28 -12.56 -16.63
C TRP A 275 13.12 -13.17 -17.76
N TYR A 276 14.24 -13.75 -17.39
CA TYR A 276 15.21 -14.39 -18.28
C TYR A 276 15.55 -15.78 -17.79
N LYS A 277 15.84 -16.65 -18.72
CA LYS A 277 16.41 -17.97 -18.45
C LYS A 277 17.90 -17.84 -18.16
N LYS A 278 18.36 -18.38 -17.04
CA LYS A 278 19.74 -18.39 -16.60
C LYS A 278 20.18 -19.80 -16.24
N SER A 279 21.48 -20.06 -16.38
CA SER A 279 22.06 -21.35 -16.00
C SER A 279 22.02 -21.52 -14.48
N VAL A 280 21.71 -22.71 -13.97
CA VAL A 280 21.78 -23.05 -12.55
C VAL A 280 23.16 -22.82 -11.92
N TYR A 281 24.21 -22.74 -12.76
CA TYR A 281 25.58 -22.51 -12.31
C TYR A 281 25.95 -21.02 -12.21
N ASP A 282 25.08 -20.13 -12.73
CA ASP A 282 25.27 -18.69 -12.59
C ASP A 282 25.06 -18.30 -11.12
N LYS A 283 25.71 -17.20 -10.70
CA LYS A 283 25.60 -16.68 -9.35
C LYS A 283 25.08 -15.25 -9.37
N TYR A 284 23.94 -15.02 -8.74
CA TYR A 284 23.31 -13.71 -8.64
C TYR A 284 22.85 -13.45 -7.21
N ASN A 285 22.51 -12.18 -6.94
CA ASN A 285 21.69 -11.83 -5.81
C ASN A 285 20.30 -12.49 -5.95
N PHE A 286 19.51 -12.52 -4.90
CA PHE A 286 18.22 -13.18 -4.93
C PHE A 286 17.24 -12.54 -3.98
N ILE A 287 15.94 -12.78 -4.19
CA ILE A 287 14.89 -12.20 -3.38
C ILE A 287 14.11 -13.31 -2.67
N CYS A 288 14.07 -13.22 -1.34
CA CYS A 288 13.27 -14.11 -0.51
C CYS A 288 11.90 -13.49 -0.21
N ALA A 289 10.87 -14.31 -0.16
CA ALA A 289 9.61 -13.99 0.53
C ALA A 289 9.84 -14.06 2.05
N VAL A 290 9.19 -13.14 2.80
CA VAL A 290 9.41 -12.96 4.26
C VAL A 290 8.09 -13.12 5.01
#